data_49efb33e24e6117cb827b45c1f189e6e
#
_entry.id   49efb33e24e6117cb827b45c1f189e6e
#
_cell.length_a   1.000
_cell.length_b   1.000
_cell.length_c   1.000
_cell.angle_alpha   90.00
_cell.angle_beta   90.00
_cell.angle_gamma   90.00
#
_symmetry.space_group_name_H-M   'P 1'
#
loop_
_entity.id
_entity.type
_entity.pdbx_description
1 polymer ?
#
loop_
_entity_poly.entity_id
_entity_poly.type
_entity_poly.pdbx_seq_one_letter_code
_entity_poly.pdbx_strand_id
1 'polypeptide(L)'
;KKKELLSRIYSIKQKPNAIPYVTSYYNKFWGFCDTYQNREKIINYYSDEDRFFVKIDSSFKKKGNLTYGELVIPGQSSQEILISTYICHPEMANNELSGPMVAIALAKYFQKKKNKKTLRFLFIPETIGSIAYINKNLNALKNN
;
A
#
# COMPACT_ATOMS: atom_id res chain seq x y z
N LYS A 1 -11.09 -17.03 -24.40
CA LYS A 1 -10.58 -16.78 -25.76
C LYS A 1 -9.65 -15.58 -25.78
N LYS A 2 -8.90 -15.37 -26.88
CA LYS A 2 -7.96 -14.26 -27.05
C LYS A 2 -8.56 -12.89 -26.70
N LYS A 3 -9.72 -12.56 -27.21
CA LYS A 3 -10.41 -11.30 -26.95
C LYS A 3 -10.63 -11.05 -25.45
N GLU A 4 -11.04 -12.07 -24.72
CA GLU A 4 -11.26 -11.99 -23.25
C GLU A 4 -9.93 -11.80 -22.50
N LEU A 5 -8.90 -12.57 -22.86
CA LEU A 5 -7.57 -12.40 -22.26
C LEU A 5 -7.04 -10.99 -22.47
N LEU A 6 -7.10 -10.49 -23.71
CA LEU A 6 -6.62 -9.13 -24.05
C LEU A 6 -7.38 -8.03 -23.31
N SER A 7 -8.65 -8.23 -22.96
CA SER A 7 -9.41 -7.27 -22.13
C SER A 7 -8.95 -7.26 -20.66
N ARG A 8 -8.16 -8.24 -20.26
CA ARG A 8 -7.60 -8.38 -18.89
C ARG A 8 -6.11 -8.09 -18.80
N ILE A 9 -5.47 -7.71 -19.92
CA ILE A 9 -4.06 -7.31 -19.95
C ILE A 9 -3.96 -5.80 -20.11
N TYR A 10 -3.38 -5.15 -19.10
CA TYR A 10 -3.11 -3.72 -19.11
C TYR A 10 -1.70 -3.46 -19.59
N SER A 11 -1.56 -2.58 -20.55
CA SER A 11 -0.27 -2.19 -21.12
C SER A 11 -0.33 -0.76 -21.66
N ILE A 12 0.83 -0.13 -21.82
CA ILE A 12 0.93 1.25 -22.31
C ILE A 12 1.54 1.24 -23.71
N LYS A 13 0.72 1.53 -24.73
CA LYS A 13 1.19 1.54 -26.12
C LYS A 13 2.34 2.54 -26.36
N GLN A 14 2.28 3.70 -25.73
CA GLN A 14 3.29 4.77 -25.86
C GLN A 14 4.62 4.43 -25.15
N LYS A 15 4.60 3.41 -24.26
CA LYS A 15 5.77 2.92 -23.55
C LYS A 15 5.82 1.39 -23.63
N PRO A 16 6.17 0.84 -24.80
CA PRO A 16 5.95 -0.58 -25.11
C PRO A 16 6.73 -1.56 -24.22
N ASN A 17 7.79 -1.10 -23.56
CA ASN A 17 8.61 -1.90 -22.64
C ASN A 17 8.24 -1.70 -21.17
N ALA A 18 7.35 -0.75 -20.84
CA ALA A 18 6.95 -0.47 -19.48
C ALA A 18 5.78 -1.35 -19.07
N ILE A 19 5.80 -1.81 -17.81
CA ILE A 19 4.68 -2.47 -17.15
C ILE A 19 3.90 -1.41 -16.40
N PRO A 20 2.59 -1.20 -16.68
CA PRO A 20 1.78 -0.24 -15.96
C PRO A 20 1.47 -0.69 -14.55
N TYR A 21 1.18 0.27 -13.67
CA TYR A 21 0.56 0.02 -12.38
C TYR A 21 -0.95 0.26 -12.49
N VAL A 22 -1.74 -0.77 -12.26
CA VAL A 22 -3.20 -0.71 -12.28
C VAL A 22 -3.75 -1.31 -10.99
N THR A 23 -4.65 -0.59 -10.33
CA THR A 23 -5.32 -1.03 -9.12
C THR A 23 -6.83 -1.07 -9.31
N SER A 24 -7.48 -2.02 -8.68
CA SER A 24 -8.95 -2.13 -8.64
C SER A 24 -9.54 -1.52 -7.37
N TYR A 25 -8.71 -1.02 -6.45
CA TYR A 25 -9.10 -0.58 -5.11
C TYR A 25 -9.93 -1.66 -4.38
N TYR A 26 -11.19 -1.40 -4.09
CA TYR A 26 -12.06 -2.32 -3.32
C TYR A 26 -12.92 -3.24 -4.18
N ASN A 27 -12.80 -3.16 -5.50
CA ASN A 27 -13.59 -3.99 -6.41
C ASN A 27 -12.94 -5.36 -6.58
N LYS A 28 -13.76 -6.41 -6.59
CA LYS A 28 -13.30 -7.72 -7.01
C LYS A 28 -13.02 -7.69 -8.50
N PHE A 29 -11.76 -7.78 -8.82
CA PHE A 29 -11.29 -7.65 -10.17
C PHE A 29 -10.05 -8.53 -10.39
N TRP A 30 -9.80 -8.96 -11.61
CA TRP A 30 -8.59 -9.65 -11.99
C TRP A 30 -8.07 -9.16 -13.33
N GLY A 31 -6.78 -9.17 -13.48
CA GLY A 31 -6.09 -8.79 -14.70
C GLY A 31 -4.58 -8.90 -14.52
N PHE A 32 -3.86 -8.61 -15.59
CA PHE A 32 -2.41 -8.63 -15.60
C PHE A 32 -1.88 -7.30 -16.08
N CYS A 33 -0.82 -6.81 -15.47
CA CYS A 33 0.00 -5.73 -15.99
C CYS A 33 1.16 -6.35 -16.76
N ASP A 34 1.31 -5.99 -18.02
CA ASP A 34 2.37 -6.52 -18.88
C ASP A 34 2.84 -5.45 -19.87
N THR A 35 3.96 -5.69 -20.52
CA THR A 35 4.47 -4.82 -21.56
C THR A 35 3.56 -4.83 -22.79
N TYR A 36 3.50 -3.71 -23.50
CA TYR A 36 2.74 -3.66 -24.76
C TYR A 36 3.33 -4.61 -25.82
N GLN A 37 4.63 -4.82 -25.81
CA GLN A 37 5.28 -5.80 -26.70
C GLN A 37 4.77 -7.21 -26.49
N ASN A 38 4.60 -7.66 -25.25
CA ASN A 38 4.04 -8.98 -24.95
C ASN A 38 2.56 -9.07 -25.37
N ARG A 39 1.80 -8.01 -25.14
CA ARG A 39 0.43 -7.92 -25.63
C ARG A 39 0.36 -8.05 -27.17
N GLU A 40 1.24 -7.39 -27.90
CA GLU A 40 1.32 -7.52 -29.37
C GLU A 40 1.69 -8.94 -29.82
N LYS A 41 2.55 -9.65 -29.11
CA LYS A 41 2.82 -11.06 -29.39
C LYS A 41 1.54 -11.90 -29.32
N ILE A 42 0.71 -11.68 -28.29
CA ILE A 42 -0.57 -12.40 -28.15
C ILE A 42 -1.48 -12.06 -29.34
N ILE A 43 -1.55 -10.80 -29.75
CA ILE A 43 -2.39 -10.36 -30.87
C ILE A 43 -1.94 -11.03 -32.18
N ASN A 44 -0.65 -11.11 -32.41
CA ASN A 44 -0.08 -11.49 -33.72
C ASN A 44 0.10 -13.01 -33.87
N TYR A 45 0.41 -13.73 -32.79
CA TYR A 45 0.75 -15.15 -32.87
C TYR A 45 -0.43 -16.11 -32.62
N TYR A 46 -1.51 -15.64 -32.02
CA TYR A 46 -2.65 -16.47 -31.69
C TYR A 46 -3.91 -16.07 -32.47
N SER A 47 -4.74 -17.06 -32.80
CA SER A 47 -6.04 -16.83 -33.43
C SER A 47 -7.10 -16.38 -32.42
N ASP A 48 -8.21 -15.84 -32.88
CA ASP A 48 -9.33 -15.44 -32.01
C ASP A 48 -10.01 -16.64 -31.36
N GLU A 49 -9.87 -17.81 -31.95
CA GLU A 49 -10.44 -19.06 -31.45
C GLU A 49 -9.55 -19.76 -30.42
N ASP A 50 -8.28 -19.36 -30.29
CA ASP A 50 -7.36 -19.96 -29.35
C ASP A 50 -7.84 -19.76 -27.89
N ARG A 51 -7.65 -20.82 -27.11
CA ARG A 51 -8.00 -20.86 -25.69
C ARG A 51 -6.77 -20.71 -24.84
N PHE A 52 -6.84 -19.85 -23.85
CA PHE A 52 -5.78 -19.59 -22.88
C PHE A 52 -6.20 -20.15 -21.52
N PHE A 53 -5.29 -20.82 -20.86
CA PHE A 53 -5.44 -21.20 -19.47
C PHE A 53 -4.84 -20.10 -18.58
N VAL A 54 -5.65 -19.55 -17.69
CA VAL A 54 -5.22 -18.54 -16.72
C VAL A 54 -5.30 -19.12 -15.32
N LYS A 55 -4.18 -19.08 -14.59
CA LYS A 55 -4.12 -19.48 -13.18
C LYS A 55 -3.72 -18.27 -12.34
N ILE A 56 -4.55 -17.92 -11.37
CA ILE A 56 -4.28 -16.85 -10.40
C ILE A 56 -4.38 -17.47 -9.01
N ASP A 57 -3.25 -17.52 -8.32
CA ASP A 57 -3.20 -18.03 -6.95
C ASP A 57 -3.40 -16.86 -5.98
N SER A 58 -4.66 -16.54 -5.73
CA SER A 58 -5.08 -15.46 -4.82
C SER A 58 -6.43 -15.76 -4.19
N SER A 59 -6.70 -15.11 -3.06
CA SER A 59 -7.97 -15.27 -2.36
C SER A 59 -8.45 -13.96 -1.75
N PHE A 60 -9.77 -13.86 -1.52
CA PHE A 60 -10.40 -12.76 -0.80
C PHE A 60 -10.78 -13.19 0.60
N LYS A 61 -10.25 -12.52 1.60
CA LYS A 61 -10.67 -12.71 3.00
C LYS A 61 -11.80 -11.75 3.33
N LYS A 62 -13.01 -12.27 3.58
CA LYS A 62 -14.19 -11.45 3.93
C LYS A 62 -14.05 -10.73 5.28
N LYS A 63 -13.30 -11.30 6.20
CA LYS A 63 -13.01 -10.74 7.53
C LYS A 63 -11.51 -10.44 7.62
N GLY A 64 -11.08 -9.40 6.92
CA GLY A 64 -9.72 -8.88 7.02
C GLY A 64 -9.58 -7.92 8.20
N ASN A 65 -8.35 -7.74 8.68
CA ASN A 65 -8.02 -6.75 9.70
C ASN A 65 -7.10 -5.69 9.10
N LEU A 66 -7.31 -4.45 9.53
CA LEU A 66 -6.35 -3.39 9.32
C LEU A 66 -5.38 -3.39 10.51
N THR A 67 -4.11 -3.69 10.24
CA THR A 67 -3.07 -3.70 11.27
C THR A 67 -2.26 -2.42 11.20
N TYR A 68 -1.99 -1.84 12.36
CA TYR A 68 -1.08 -0.71 12.50
C TYR A 68 -0.22 -0.89 13.75
N GLY A 69 0.96 -0.24 13.76
CA GLY A 69 1.83 -0.17 14.93
C GLY A 69 1.73 1.20 15.59
N GLU A 70 1.76 1.23 16.90
CA GLU A 70 1.76 2.46 17.68
C GLU A 70 2.78 2.38 18.82
N LEU A 71 3.56 3.45 18.98
CA LEU A 71 4.48 3.63 20.11
C LEU A 71 4.25 5.01 20.72
N VAL A 72 4.00 5.04 22.01
CA VAL A 72 3.87 6.28 22.78
C VAL A 72 5.06 6.42 23.72
N ILE A 73 5.78 7.53 23.63
CA ILE A 73 6.85 7.92 24.53
C ILE A 73 6.33 9.07 25.40
N PRO A 74 6.04 8.85 26.68
CA PRO A 74 5.51 9.88 27.56
C PRO A 74 6.45 11.08 27.68
N GLY A 75 5.90 12.29 27.67
CA GLY A 75 6.57 13.53 27.99
C GLY A 75 6.13 14.10 29.33
N GLN A 76 6.63 15.30 29.66
CA GLN A 76 6.24 16.04 30.85
C GLN A 76 4.82 16.62 30.73
N SER A 77 4.32 16.80 29.50
CA SER A 77 3.00 17.30 29.15
C SER A 77 2.19 16.24 28.42
N SER A 78 0.88 16.23 28.63
CA SER A 78 -0.09 15.42 27.87
C SER A 78 -0.23 15.85 26.41
N GLN A 79 0.22 17.05 26.07
CA GLN A 79 0.24 17.46 24.66
C GLN A 79 1.12 16.52 23.83
N GLU A 80 0.60 16.10 22.69
CA GLU A 80 1.25 15.11 21.85
C GLU A 80 1.85 15.70 20.56
N ILE A 81 2.95 15.13 20.14
CA ILE A 81 3.48 15.28 18.77
C ILE A 81 3.25 13.95 18.08
N LEU A 82 2.42 13.97 17.03
CA LEU A 82 2.12 12.81 16.21
C LEU A 82 3.14 12.69 15.06
N ILE A 83 3.84 11.57 15.00
CA ILE A 83 4.77 11.21 13.95
C ILE A 83 4.19 10.00 13.22
N SER A 84 3.70 10.19 12.00
CA SER A 84 3.07 9.15 11.23
C SER A 84 3.91 8.76 10.00
N THR A 85 4.00 7.47 9.76
CA THR A 85 4.60 6.90 8.56
C THR A 85 3.76 5.73 8.07
N TYR A 86 3.79 5.48 6.77
CA TYR A 86 2.99 4.39 6.23
C TYR A 86 3.80 3.11 6.01
N ILE A 87 3.08 1.99 6.08
CA ILE A 87 3.57 0.63 5.90
C ILE A 87 2.51 -0.13 5.12
N CYS A 88 2.59 -0.20 3.80
CA CYS A 88 1.56 -0.84 2.99
C CYS A 88 2.05 -1.57 1.73
N HIS A 89 3.12 -1.16 1.10
CA HIS A 89 3.65 -1.80 -0.12
C HIS A 89 4.91 -2.61 0.21
N PRO A 90 4.82 -3.93 0.42
CA PRO A 90 5.94 -4.73 0.95
C PRO A 90 7.18 -4.77 0.04
N GLU A 91 7.04 -4.37 -1.22
CA GLU A 91 8.10 -4.50 -2.24
C GLU A 91 8.68 -3.14 -2.69
N MET A 92 8.19 -2.03 -2.12
CA MET A 92 8.65 -0.69 -2.49
C MET A 92 9.70 -0.18 -1.50
N ALA A 93 10.94 -0.60 -1.68
CA ALA A 93 12.03 -0.44 -0.72
C ALA A 93 12.20 0.99 -0.20
N ASN A 94 12.45 1.98 -1.05
CA ASN A 94 12.64 3.36 -0.58
C ASN A 94 11.34 3.96 -0.03
N ASN A 95 10.24 3.77 -0.73
CA ASN A 95 8.93 4.32 -0.40
C ASN A 95 8.45 3.85 0.98
N GLU A 96 8.60 2.54 1.27
CA GLU A 96 8.07 1.91 2.48
C GLU A 96 9.11 1.81 3.63
N LEU A 97 10.39 2.03 3.37
CA LEU A 97 11.44 1.89 4.38
C LEU A 97 11.97 3.21 4.91
N SER A 98 12.03 4.27 4.09
CA SER A 98 12.63 5.54 4.50
C SER A 98 11.91 6.17 5.70
N GLY A 99 10.59 6.32 5.63
CA GLY A 99 9.77 6.84 6.71
C GLY A 99 9.84 6.00 7.99
N PRO A 100 9.58 4.69 7.95
CA PRO A 100 9.69 3.81 9.10
C PRO A 100 11.08 3.81 9.75
N MET A 101 12.16 3.81 8.96
CA MET A 101 13.52 3.83 9.48
C MET A 101 13.82 5.12 10.23
N VAL A 102 13.41 6.28 9.69
CA VAL A 102 13.54 7.57 10.36
C VAL A 102 12.71 7.60 11.65
N ALA A 103 11.45 7.15 11.60
CA ALA A 103 10.59 7.10 12.77
C ALA A 103 11.17 6.21 13.89
N ILE A 104 11.71 5.04 13.55
CA ILE A 104 12.37 4.14 14.51
C ILE A 104 13.63 4.78 15.10
N ALA A 105 14.45 5.44 14.28
CA ALA A 105 15.65 6.13 14.75
C ALA A 105 15.31 7.26 15.73
N LEU A 106 14.30 8.07 15.40
CA LEU A 106 13.77 9.11 16.28
C LEU A 106 13.21 8.53 17.57
N ALA A 107 12.42 7.47 17.50
CA ALA A 107 11.86 6.79 18.67
C ALA A 107 13.00 6.32 19.61
N LYS A 108 13.99 5.61 19.07
CA LYS A 108 15.17 5.16 19.85
C LYS A 108 15.94 6.32 20.51
N TYR A 109 16.05 7.46 19.81
CA TYR A 109 16.70 8.64 20.35
C TYR A 109 15.89 9.24 21.50
N PHE A 110 14.59 9.49 21.28
CA PHE A 110 13.75 10.16 22.26
C PHE A 110 13.35 9.31 23.45
N GLN A 111 13.37 7.98 23.37
CA GLN A 111 13.17 7.10 24.52
C GLN A 111 14.19 7.33 25.64
N LYS A 112 15.38 7.82 25.31
CA LYS A 112 16.47 8.09 26.25
C LYS A 112 16.51 9.54 26.74
N LYS A 113 15.50 10.36 26.38
CA LYS A 113 15.47 11.79 26.70
C LYS A 113 14.30 12.15 27.60
N LYS A 114 14.44 13.25 28.33
CA LYS A 114 13.33 13.90 29.02
C LYS A 114 12.60 14.79 28.02
N ASN A 115 11.48 14.29 27.50
CA ASN A 115 10.72 15.00 26.49
C ASN A 115 9.75 15.99 27.16
N LYS A 116 9.59 17.18 26.61
CA LYS A 116 8.61 18.16 27.07
C LYS A 116 7.19 17.74 26.73
N LYS A 117 6.99 17.20 25.50
CA LYS A 117 5.70 16.71 24.99
C LYS A 117 5.76 15.19 24.85
N THR A 118 4.61 14.57 24.93
CA THR A 118 4.44 13.15 24.59
C THR A 118 4.62 12.95 23.09
N LEU A 119 5.35 11.92 22.70
CA LEU A 119 5.58 11.58 21.30
C LEU A 119 4.81 10.32 20.95
N ARG A 120 3.98 10.39 19.91
CA ARG A 120 3.22 9.26 19.39
C ARG A 120 3.71 8.94 17.99
N PHE A 121 4.22 7.74 17.81
CA PHE A 121 4.67 7.21 16.52
C PHE A 121 3.62 6.26 15.98
N LEU A 122 3.19 6.47 14.73
CA LEU A 122 2.24 5.62 14.05
C LEU A 122 2.85 5.03 12.79
N PHE A 123 2.70 3.71 12.64
CA PHE A 123 3.06 2.94 11.46
C PHE A 123 1.76 2.36 10.92
N ILE A 124 1.17 2.99 9.91
CA ILE A 124 -0.19 2.69 9.45
C ILE A 124 -0.25 2.54 7.92
N PRO A 125 -1.18 1.74 7.38
CA PRO A 125 -1.40 1.73 5.94
C PRO A 125 -1.79 3.11 5.42
N GLU A 126 -1.31 3.44 4.23
CA GLU A 126 -1.58 4.71 3.56
C GLU A 126 -3.10 4.95 3.43
N THR A 127 -3.52 6.20 3.53
CA THR A 127 -4.91 6.67 3.36
C THR A 127 -5.93 5.95 4.24
N ILE A 128 -6.18 4.66 4.01
CA ILE A 128 -7.18 3.85 4.73
C ILE A 128 -6.82 3.73 6.21
N GLY A 129 -5.54 3.49 6.50
CA GLY A 129 -5.04 3.40 7.88
C GLY A 129 -5.24 4.71 8.62
N SER A 130 -4.89 5.82 7.99
CA SER A 130 -5.05 7.16 8.56
C SER A 130 -6.52 7.50 8.83
N ILE A 131 -7.41 7.22 7.87
CA ILE A 131 -8.85 7.44 8.03
C ILE A 131 -9.41 6.59 9.18
N ALA A 132 -9.07 5.31 9.22
CA ALA A 132 -9.54 4.40 10.28
C ALA A 132 -9.00 4.82 11.66
N TYR A 133 -7.72 5.19 11.73
CA TYR A 133 -7.09 5.64 12.98
C TYR A 133 -7.72 6.93 13.50
N ILE A 134 -7.90 7.95 12.64
CA ILE A 134 -8.53 9.22 12.99
C ILE A 134 -9.96 8.97 13.46
N ASN A 135 -10.75 8.19 12.73
CA ASN A 135 -12.13 7.89 13.12
C ASN A 135 -12.23 7.26 14.51
N LYS A 136 -11.32 6.32 14.81
CA LYS A 136 -11.28 5.64 16.12
C LYS A 136 -10.82 6.55 17.26
N ASN A 137 -9.88 7.46 16.99
CA ASN A 137 -9.18 8.24 18.03
C ASN A 137 -9.48 9.74 17.96
N LEU A 138 -10.55 10.16 17.26
CA LEU A 138 -10.84 11.56 16.97
C LEU A 138 -10.88 12.45 18.22
N ASN A 139 -11.53 11.98 19.27
CA ASN A 139 -11.67 12.77 20.52
C ASN A 139 -10.32 12.95 21.23
N ALA A 140 -9.49 11.91 21.27
CA ALA A 140 -8.14 11.99 21.83
C ALA A 140 -7.24 12.93 21.04
N LEU A 141 -7.30 12.87 19.71
CA LEU A 141 -6.50 13.72 18.82
C LEU A 141 -6.91 15.20 18.85
N LYS A 142 -8.16 15.51 19.18
CA LYS A 142 -8.61 16.91 19.30
C LYS A 142 -8.23 17.55 20.64
N ASN A 143 -8.04 16.76 21.67
CA ASN A 143 -7.82 17.25 23.04
C ASN A 143 -6.32 17.25 23.43
N ASN A 144 -5.45 16.77 22.57
CA ASN A 144 -4.02 16.71 22.74
C ASN A 144 -3.27 17.55 21.70
#